data_f2f931e2accf87d11efd4e99cd5a25de
#
_entry.id   f2f931e2accf87d11efd4e99cd5a25de
#
_cell.length_a   1.000
_cell.length_b   1.000
_cell.length_c   1.000
_cell.angle_alpha   90.00
_cell.angle_beta   90.00
_cell.angle_gamma   90.00
#
_symmetry.space_group_name_H-M   'P 1'
#
loop_
_entity.id
_entity.type
_entity.pdbx_description
1 polymer ?
#
loop_
_entity_poly.entity_id
_entity_poly.type
_entity_poly.pdbx_seq_one_letter_code
_entity_poly.pdbx_strand_id
1 'polypeptide(L)'
;MMNSTKLKKGGIDTVVAYIVVAIPLIYLLVFIIGIIYHFSVQSYVSQVAKELAITAGTHGKITAPMIERANNRLATLDVGDFEIAIKVQEYNESTNSFSEKKLAYGPVNYDSHVKNLYSTAIGLTDKKLHQKDIIEIYIQSKENSMLASISNFGMFGSGETSESELKYSSFREEIVRNDPS
;
A
#
# COMPACT_ATOMS: atom_id res chain seq x y z
N MET A 1 -63.85 20.29 18.79
CA MET A 1 -62.93 19.14 18.95
C MET A 1 -61.95 19.16 17.79
N MET A 2 -60.76 19.75 17.95
CA MET A 2 -59.75 19.80 16.91
C MET A 2 -58.91 18.51 16.94
N ASN A 3 -58.82 17.87 15.80
CA ASN A 3 -58.20 16.56 15.59
C ASN A 3 -56.73 16.51 16.06
N SER A 4 -56.49 15.93 17.23
CA SER A 4 -55.14 15.71 17.75
C SER A 4 -54.28 14.71 16.94
N THR A 5 -54.88 14.02 15.98
CA THR A 5 -54.22 13.07 15.08
C THR A 5 -53.39 13.70 13.97
N LYS A 6 -53.68 14.93 13.53
CA LYS A 6 -52.89 15.58 12.47
C LYS A 6 -51.52 16.10 12.96
N LEU A 7 -51.44 16.51 14.22
CA LEU A 7 -50.19 16.97 14.84
C LEU A 7 -49.15 15.87 15.02
N LYS A 8 -49.59 14.65 15.34
CA LYS A 8 -48.69 13.48 15.50
C LYS A 8 -48.12 12.98 14.16
N LYS A 9 -48.91 13.10 13.08
CA LYS A 9 -48.47 12.62 11.77
C LYS A 9 -47.36 13.50 11.16
N GLY A 10 -47.44 14.81 11.32
CA GLY A 10 -46.42 15.76 10.84
C GLY A 10 -45.08 15.61 11.58
N GLY A 11 -45.08 15.24 12.87
CA GLY A 11 -43.84 15.00 13.64
C GLY A 11 -43.06 13.75 13.18
N ILE A 12 -43.79 12.66 12.88
CA ILE A 12 -43.16 11.41 12.42
C ILE A 12 -42.57 11.58 11.01
N ASP A 13 -43.29 12.21 10.12
CA ASP A 13 -42.82 12.45 8.75
C ASP A 13 -41.56 13.34 8.73
N THR A 14 -41.47 14.30 9.63
CA THR A 14 -40.28 15.14 9.79
C THR A 14 -39.09 14.36 10.33
N VAL A 15 -39.27 13.50 11.33
CA VAL A 15 -38.21 12.66 11.88
C VAL A 15 -37.70 11.65 10.84
N VAL A 16 -38.60 11.03 10.08
CA VAL A 16 -38.22 10.13 8.99
C VAL A 16 -37.42 10.86 7.92
N ALA A 17 -37.84 12.08 7.53
CA ALA A 17 -37.11 12.88 6.58
C ALA A 17 -35.68 13.22 7.05
N TYR A 18 -35.49 13.55 8.33
CA TYR A 18 -34.15 13.78 8.90
C TYR A 18 -33.28 12.52 8.86
N ILE A 19 -33.84 11.35 9.19
CA ILE A 19 -33.09 10.07 9.14
C ILE A 19 -32.65 9.75 7.72
N VAL A 20 -33.55 9.92 6.74
CA VAL A 20 -33.26 9.67 5.32
C VAL A 20 -32.15 10.55 4.80
N VAL A 21 -32.04 11.78 5.27
CA VAL A 21 -30.96 12.70 4.87
C VAL A 21 -29.68 12.46 5.69
N ALA A 22 -29.80 12.16 6.98
CA ALA A 22 -28.64 11.97 7.86
C ALA A 22 -27.80 10.75 7.47
N ILE A 23 -28.42 9.65 7.09
CA ILE A 23 -27.70 8.41 6.73
C ILE A 23 -26.73 8.63 5.57
N PRO A 24 -27.15 9.18 4.40
CA PRO A 24 -26.23 9.49 3.31
C PRO A 24 -25.13 10.48 3.69
N LEU A 25 -25.44 11.49 4.53
CA LEU A 25 -24.44 12.44 4.99
C LEU A 25 -23.36 11.80 5.86
N ILE A 26 -23.76 10.93 6.79
CA ILE A 26 -22.81 10.19 7.64
C ILE A 26 -21.94 9.27 6.76
N TYR A 27 -22.55 8.57 5.80
CA TYR A 27 -21.81 7.74 4.87
C TYR A 27 -20.79 8.53 4.05
N LEU A 28 -21.21 9.68 3.51
CA LEU A 28 -20.31 10.59 2.78
C LEU A 28 -19.14 11.05 3.64
N LEU A 29 -19.39 11.40 4.90
CA LEU A 29 -18.36 11.83 5.84
C LEU A 29 -17.37 10.69 6.12
N VAL A 30 -17.85 9.48 6.40
CA VAL A 30 -17.01 8.31 6.61
C VAL A 30 -16.17 8.00 5.37
N PHE A 31 -16.76 8.11 4.19
CA PHE A 31 -16.06 7.91 2.92
C PHE A 31 -14.93 8.92 2.70
N ILE A 32 -15.18 10.21 2.98
CA ILE A 32 -14.15 11.27 2.89
C ILE A 32 -13.01 10.99 3.88
N ILE A 33 -13.33 10.61 5.12
CA ILE A 33 -12.30 10.25 6.11
C ILE A 33 -11.49 9.04 5.61
N GLY A 34 -12.15 8.03 5.04
CA GLY A 34 -11.51 6.86 4.46
C GLY A 34 -10.53 7.22 3.33
N ILE A 35 -10.90 8.16 2.47
CA ILE A 35 -10.02 8.67 1.41
C ILE A 35 -8.79 9.35 2.00
N ILE A 36 -8.97 10.27 2.96
CA ILE A 36 -7.87 11.00 3.58
C ILE A 36 -6.92 10.03 4.28
N TYR A 37 -7.46 9.05 5.01
CA TYR A 37 -6.68 8.02 5.68
C TYR A 37 -5.91 7.17 4.67
N HIS A 38 -6.55 6.72 3.59
CA HIS A 38 -5.90 5.95 2.53
C HIS A 38 -4.70 6.69 1.94
N PHE A 39 -4.86 7.96 1.58
CA PHE A 39 -3.75 8.76 1.03
C PHE A 39 -2.64 9.00 2.04
N SER A 40 -2.97 9.16 3.31
CA SER A 40 -1.98 9.31 4.39
C SER A 40 -1.12 8.06 4.53
N VAL A 41 -1.73 6.88 4.60
CA VAL A 41 -1.02 5.60 4.66
C VAL A 41 -0.19 5.38 3.39
N GLN A 42 -0.77 5.60 2.22
CA GLN A 42 -0.09 5.46 0.93
C GLN A 42 1.15 6.37 0.83
N SER A 43 1.03 7.61 1.30
CA SER A 43 2.16 8.55 1.36
C SER A 43 3.26 8.07 2.29
N TYR A 44 2.91 7.52 3.45
CA TYR A 44 3.88 6.99 4.40
C TYR A 44 4.60 5.74 3.86
N VAL A 45 3.87 4.80 3.23
CA VAL A 45 4.47 3.63 2.57
C VAL A 45 5.45 4.07 1.48
N SER A 46 5.07 5.08 0.69
CA SER A 46 5.96 5.67 -0.33
C SER A 46 7.21 6.31 0.26
N GLN A 47 7.08 6.95 1.42
CA GLN A 47 8.22 7.53 2.13
C GLN A 47 9.19 6.46 2.65
N VAL A 48 8.68 5.38 3.23
CA VAL A 48 9.49 4.25 3.69
C VAL A 48 10.24 3.60 2.52
N ALA A 49 9.56 3.37 1.40
CA ALA A 49 10.19 2.82 0.19
C ALA A 49 11.31 3.73 -0.33
N LYS A 50 11.08 5.04 -0.38
CA LYS A 50 12.06 6.03 -0.80
C LYS A 50 13.28 6.05 0.12
N GLU A 51 13.07 6.03 1.43
CA GLU A 51 14.16 6.06 2.41
C GLU A 51 15.01 4.80 2.33
N LEU A 52 14.38 3.63 2.20
CA LEU A 52 15.08 2.36 2.01
C LEU A 52 15.91 2.37 0.72
N ALA A 53 15.36 2.87 -0.39
CA ALA A 53 16.03 2.96 -1.67
C ALA A 53 17.25 3.89 -1.60
N ILE A 54 17.10 5.09 -1.05
CA ILE A 54 18.20 6.06 -0.91
C ILE A 54 19.28 5.50 0.02
N THR A 55 18.90 4.87 1.13
CA THR A 55 19.86 4.31 2.08
C THR A 55 20.67 3.18 1.43
N ALA A 56 20.00 2.25 0.75
CA ALA A 56 20.67 1.17 0.03
C ALA A 56 21.57 1.69 -1.09
N GLY A 57 21.09 2.66 -1.89
CA GLY A 57 21.85 3.26 -2.98
C GLY A 57 23.06 4.09 -2.52
N THR A 58 22.98 4.71 -1.34
CA THR A 58 24.07 5.50 -0.77
C THR A 58 25.15 4.62 -0.12
N HIS A 59 24.73 3.55 0.56
CA HIS A 59 25.67 2.65 1.22
C HIS A 59 26.21 1.53 0.33
N GLY A 60 25.70 1.39 -0.89
CA GLY A 60 26.11 0.34 -1.83
C GLY A 60 25.84 -1.08 -1.29
N LYS A 61 24.90 -1.24 -0.40
CA LYS A 61 24.56 -2.56 0.18
C LYS A 61 23.13 -2.59 0.70
N ILE A 62 22.56 -3.78 0.69
CA ILE A 62 21.26 -4.09 1.30
C ILE A 62 21.54 -4.97 2.50
N THR A 63 21.13 -4.55 3.70
CA THR A 63 21.40 -5.25 4.94
C THR A 63 20.11 -5.60 5.68
N ALA A 64 20.14 -6.68 6.48
CA ALA A 64 19.00 -7.09 7.30
C ALA A 64 18.48 -5.97 8.23
N PRO A 65 19.33 -5.19 8.92
CA PRO A 65 18.86 -4.08 9.76
C PRO A 65 18.14 -2.96 8.99
N MET A 66 18.46 -2.74 7.71
CA MET A 66 17.73 -1.75 6.89
C MET A 66 16.29 -2.22 6.63
N ILE A 67 16.13 -3.50 6.30
CA ILE A 67 14.82 -4.10 6.03
C ILE A 67 13.99 -4.18 7.32
N GLU A 68 14.63 -4.60 8.42
CA GLU A 68 13.97 -4.64 9.73
C GLU A 68 13.46 -3.26 10.15
N ARG A 69 14.27 -2.20 9.96
CA ARG A 69 13.83 -0.83 10.22
C ARG A 69 12.64 -0.43 9.36
N ALA A 70 12.64 -0.79 8.07
CA ALA A 70 11.51 -0.52 7.19
C ALA A 70 10.25 -1.26 7.65
N ASN A 71 10.37 -2.55 7.99
CA ASN A 71 9.27 -3.35 8.52
C ASN A 71 8.72 -2.78 9.83
N ASN A 72 9.59 -2.41 10.77
CA ASN A 72 9.18 -1.82 12.04
C ASN A 72 8.41 -0.50 11.84
N ARG A 73 8.83 0.30 10.89
CA ARG A 73 8.11 1.54 10.54
C ARG A 73 6.74 1.26 9.89
N LEU A 74 6.67 0.29 8.99
CA LEU A 74 5.40 -0.10 8.37
C LEU A 74 4.42 -0.69 9.40
N ALA A 75 4.93 -1.45 10.37
CA ALA A 75 4.13 -2.02 11.45
C ALA A 75 3.47 -0.94 12.35
N THR A 76 4.01 0.29 12.40
CA THR A 76 3.38 1.39 13.15
C THR A 76 2.08 1.91 12.54
N LEU A 77 1.78 1.54 11.30
CA LEU A 77 0.57 2.00 10.60
C LEU A 77 -0.71 1.30 11.06
N ASP A 78 -0.59 0.14 11.71
CA ASP A 78 -1.72 -0.68 12.19
C ASP A 78 -2.78 -0.98 11.08
N VAL A 79 -2.30 -1.19 9.86
CA VAL A 79 -3.14 -1.49 8.69
C VAL A 79 -2.89 -2.89 8.12
N GLY A 80 -2.36 -3.78 8.94
CA GLY A 80 -1.97 -5.13 8.56
C GLY A 80 -0.50 -5.26 8.18
N ASP A 81 -0.12 -6.42 7.70
CA ASP A 81 1.25 -6.76 7.33
C ASP A 81 1.61 -6.19 5.95
N PHE A 82 2.90 -5.87 5.79
CA PHE A 82 3.46 -5.48 4.52
C PHE A 82 4.49 -6.50 4.03
N GLU A 83 4.60 -6.62 2.72
CA GLU A 83 5.65 -7.35 2.04
C GLU A 83 6.59 -6.38 1.36
N ILE A 84 7.90 -6.62 1.53
CA ILE A 84 8.95 -5.87 0.88
C ILE A 84 9.65 -6.80 -0.11
N ALA A 85 9.75 -6.39 -1.36
CA ALA A 85 10.55 -7.07 -2.37
C ALA A 85 11.60 -6.12 -2.92
N ILE A 86 12.83 -6.60 -3.07
CA ILE A 86 13.95 -5.83 -3.60
C ILE A 86 14.54 -6.58 -4.79
N LYS A 87 14.54 -5.93 -5.95
CA LYS A 87 15.22 -6.43 -7.14
C LYS A 87 16.46 -5.59 -7.40
N VAL A 88 17.49 -6.22 -7.93
CA VAL A 88 18.73 -5.58 -8.32
C VAL A 88 19.02 -5.88 -9.78
N GLN A 89 19.43 -4.87 -10.49
CA GLN A 89 19.91 -4.97 -11.86
C GLN A 89 21.36 -4.49 -11.90
N GLU A 90 22.27 -5.42 -12.14
CA GLU A 90 23.71 -5.16 -12.11
C GLU A 90 24.16 -4.50 -13.42
N TYR A 91 24.96 -3.44 -13.31
CA TYR A 91 25.57 -2.78 -14.44
C TYR A 91 26.88 -3.47 -14.84
N ASN A 92 27.03 -3.80 -16.11
CA ASN A 92 28.25 -4.38 -16.64
C ASN A 92 29.02 -3.32 -17.45
N GLU A 93 30.14 -2.85 -16.90
CA GLU A 93 30.97 -1.82 -17.53
C GLU A 93 31.60 -2.28 -18.84
N SER A 94 31.93 -3.58 -18.97
CA SER A 94 32.59 -4.09 -20.19
C SER A 94 31.67 -4.12 -21.41
N THR A 95 30.38 -4.33 -21.19
CA THR A 95 29.36 -4.38 -22.25
C THR A 95 28.50 -3.12 -22.30
N ASN A 96 28.70 -2.19 -21.37
CA ASN A 96 27.88 -0.98 -21.19
C ASN A 96 26.37 -1.28 -21.18
N SER A 97 26.01 -2.33 -20.50
CA SER A 97 24.62 -2.82 -20.44
C SER A 97 24.26 -3.29 -19.05
N PHE A 98 22.95 -3.34 -18.80
CA PHE A 98 22.42 -3.88 -17.56
C PHE A 98 22.14 -5.37 -17.70
N SER A 99 22.39 -6.11 -16.63
CA SER A 99 22.00 -7.52 -16.51
C SER A 99 20.47 -7.67 -16.40
N GLU A 100 20.00 -8.90 -16.42
CA GLU A 100 18.62 -9.20 -16.09
C GLU A 100 18.35 -8.87 -14.60
N LYS A 101 17.13 -8.39 -14.31
CA LYS A 101 16.71 -8.06 -12.94
C LYS A 101 16.64 -9.32 -12.09
N LYS A 102 17.32 -9.32 -10.95
CA LYS A 102 17.36 -10.45 -10.01
C LYS A 102 16.74 -10.04 -8.69
N LEU A 103 15.91 -10.92 -8.13
CA LEU A 103 15.37 -10.74 -6.80
C LEU A 103 16.50 -10.87 -5.77
N ALA A 104 16.71 -9.83 -4.97
CA ALA A 104 17.68 -9.82 -3.88
C ALA A 104 17.05 -10.11 -2.52
N TYR A 105 15.77 -9.76 -2.33
CA TYR A 105 15.03 -9.99 -1.11
C TYR A 105 13.53 -10.03 -1.40
N GLY A 106 12.79 -10.79 -0.60
CA GLY A 106 11.33 -10.84 -0.65
C GLY A 106 10.76 -12.08 -1.33
N PRO A 107 9.46 -12.09 -1.64
CA PRO A 107 8.79 -13.23 -2.25
C PRO A 107 9.30 -13.48 -3.67
N VAL A 108 9.57 -14.76 -3.99
CA VAL A 108 10.21 -15.19 -5.24
C VAL A 108 9.46 -14.78 -6.50
N ASN A 109 8.15 -14.68 -6.42
CA ASN A 109 7.29 -14.36 -7.55
C ASN A 109 6.64 -12.98 -7.43
N TYR A 110 7.36 -11.99 -6.89
CA TYR A 110 6.85 -10.65 -6.90
C TYR A 110 6.82 -10.10 -8.33
N ASP A 111 5.70 -10.33 -8.98
CA ASP A 111 5.35 -9.68 -10.23
C ASP A 111 4.06 -8.91 -9.97
N SER A 112 4.05 -7.63 -10.26
CA SER A 112 2.88 -6.77 -10.12
C SER A 112 1.68 -7.20 -10.95
N HIS A 113 1.89 -8.12 -11.90
CA HIS A 113 0.86 -8.65 -12.78
C HIS A 113 0.40 -10.06 -12.43
N VAL A 114 1.10 -10.76 -11.53
CA VAL A 114 0.76 -12.14 -11.16
C VAL A 114 0.19 -12.16 -9.74
N LYS A 115 -1.10 -12.37 -9.65
CA LYS A 115 -1.86 -12.41 -8.40
C LYS A 115 -1.60 -13.63 -7.52
N ASN A 116 -0.83 -14.59 -8.00
CA ASN A 116 -0.56 -15.82 -7.26
C ASN A 116 0.86 -15.84 -6.73
N LEU A 117 0.91 -15.67 -5.53
CA LEU A 117 2.03 -15.41 -4.72
C LEU A 117 2.29 -16.61 -3.85
N TYR A 118 3.35 -17.13 -3.84
CA TYR A 118 4.48 -17.09 -3.04
C TYR A 118 4.75 -18.13 -2.09
N SER A 119 5.48 -19.03 -2.40
CA SER A 119 5.82 -20.10 -1.46
C SER A 119 7.13 -19.86 -0.71
N THR A 120 8.02 -19.04 -1.19
CA THR A 120 9.35 -18.97 -0.57
C THR A 120 9.91 -17.56 -0.63
N ALA A 121 10.09 -16.94 0.54
CA ALA A 121 10.83 -15.69 0.64
C ALA A 121 12.34 -16.01 0.52
N ILE A 122 13.05 -15.23 -0.29
CA ILE A 122 14.51 -15.26 -0.30
C ILE A 122 14.96 -14.45 0.91
N GLY A 123 15.66 -15.13 1.83
CA GLY A 123 16.34 -14.48 2.94
C GLY A 123 17.46 -13.58 2.44
N LEU A 124 17.72 -12.52 3.15
CA LEU A 124 18.80 -11.62 2.82
C LEU A 124 20.15 -12.26 3.13
N THR A 125 20.97 -12.46 2.12
CA THR A 125 22.41 -12.45 2.27
C THR A 125 22.87 -11.03 1.96
N ASP A 126 23.62 -10.38 2.86
CA ASP A 126 24.15 -9.04 2.65
C ASP A 126 24.67 -8.89 1.23
N LYS A 127 23.85 -8.23 0.39
CA LYS A 127 24.20 -8.07 -1.01
C LYS A 127 24.97 -6.77 -1.17
N LYS A 128 26.21 -6.90 -1.61
CA LYS A 128 27.01 -5.77 -2.09
C LYS A 128 26.52 -5.36 -3.47
N LEU A 129 26.43 -4.07 -3.67
CA LEU A 129 26.01 -3.43 -4.90
C LEU A 129 27.17 -2.64 -5.46
N HIS A 130 27.29 -2.57 -6.76
CA HIS A 130 28.31 -1.77 -7.42
C HIS A 130 27.74 -0.43 -7.88
N GLN A 131 28.62 0.54 -8.04
CA GLN A 131 28.22 1.84 -8.60
C GLN A 131 27.51 1.65 -9.94
N LYS A 132 26.43 2.39 -10.17
CA LYS A 132 25.53 2.32 -11.31
C LYS A 132 24.54 1.15 -11.31
N ASP A 133 24.62 0.19 -10.38
CA ASP A 133 23.55 -0.79 -10.22
C ASP A 133 22.21 -0.10 -9.96
N ILE A 134 21.14 -0.70 -10.40
CA ILE A 134 19.77 -0.20 -10.17
C ILE A 134 19.12 -1.09 -9.11
N ILE A 135 18.54 -0.44 -8.11
CA ILE A 135 17.76 -1.09 -7.05
C ILE A 135 16.29 -0.74 -7.28
N GLU A 136 15.45 -1.75 -7.33
CA GLU A 136 14.00 -1.58 -7.35
C GLU A 136 13.41 -2.09 -6.03
N ILE A 137 12.66 -1.25 -5.34
CA ILE A 137 12.00 -1.57 -4.09
C ILE A 137 10.50 -1.54 -4.29
N TYR A 138 9.86 -2.64 -3.92
CA TYR A 138 8.42 -2.81 -3.92
C TYR A 138 7.96 -3.04 -2.50
N ILE A 139 6.97 -2.30 -2.06
CA ILE A 139 6.29 -2.49 -0.79
C ILE A 139 4.80 -2.63 -1.08
N GLN A 140 4.17 -3.65 -0.54
CA GLN A 140 2.73 -3.85 -0.70
C GLN A 140 2.12 -4.39 0.59
N SER A 141 0.91 -3.91 0.94
CA SER A 141 0.15 -4.50 2.04
C SER A 141 -0.39 -5.87 1.65
N LYS A 142 -0.42 -6.81 2.60
CA LYS A 142 -1.08 -8.11 2.40
C LYS A 142 -2.59 -7.95 2.36
N GLU A 143 -3.10 -7.06 3.19
CA GLU A 143 -4.53 -6.81 3.35
C GLU A 143 -5.01 -5.66 2.47
N ASN A 144 -6.30 -5.66 2.22
CA ASN A 144 -6.95 -4.58 1.47
C ASN A 144 -7.03 -3.32 2.33
N SER A 145 -6.97 -2.17 1.68
CA SER A 145 -7.10 -0.89 2.37
C SER A 145 -8.49 -0.69 2.97
N MET A 146 -8.58 0.14 4.00
CA MET A 146 -9.85 0.53 4.60
C MET A 146 -10.83 1.11 3.57
N LEU A 147 -10.34 1.80 2.55
CA LEU A 147 -11.16 2.36 1.49
C LEU A 147 -11.82 1.26 0.65
N ALA A 148 -11.12 0.13 0.38
CA ALA A 148 -11.71 -1.04 -0.26
C ALA A 148 -12.84 -1.62 0.58
N SER A 149 -12.65 -1.72 1.90
CA SER A 149 -13.68 -2.22 2.82
C SER A 149 -14.91 -1.33 2.85
N ILE A 150 -14.73 0.00 2.86
CA ILE A 150 -15.84 0.97 2.81
C ILE A 150 -16.58 0.90 1.47
N SER A 151 -15.88 0.75 0.36
CA SER A 151 -16.50 0.64 -0.97
C SER A 151 -17.30 -0.65 -1.12
N ASN A 152 -16.83 -1.74 -0.53
CA ASN A 152 -17.49 -3.05 -0.55
C ASN A 152 -18.70 -3.11 0.41
N PHE A 153 -18.78 -2.25 1.42
CA PHE A 153 -19.94 -2.14 2.34
C PHE A 153 -21.19 -1.52 1.67
N GLY A 154 -21.20 -1.37 0.46
CA GLY A 154 -22.06 -1.20 -0.59
C GLY A 154 -23.44 -0.63 -0.47
N MET A 155 -23.66 0.66 -0.65
CA MET A 155 -24.91 1.20 -1.21
C MET A 155 -24.97 1.07 -2.75
N PHE A 156 -23.93 0.58 -3.41
CA PHE A 156 -23.80 0.61 -4.87
C PHE A 156 -23.60 -0.75 -5.55
N GLY A 157 -23.69 -1.85 -4.83
CA GLY A 157 -23.27 -3.14 -5.36
C GLY A 157 -24.26 -4.27 -5.21
N SER A 158 -25.21 -4.37 -6.11
CA SER A 158 -25.76 -5.66 -6.54
C SER A 158 -25.21 -5.95 -7.93
N GLY A 159 -23.96 -6.27 -8.02
CA GLY A 159 -23.30 -6.75 -9.22
C GLY A 159 -22.08 -7.50 -8.81
N GLU A 160 -21.78 -8.59 -9.49
CA GLU A 160 -20.61 -9.42 -9.26
C GLU A 160 -19.40 -8.53 -9.01
N THR A 161 -19.04 -8.39 -7.74
CA THR A 161 -17.88 -7.63 -7.32
C THR A 161 -16.66 -8.43 -7.75
N SER A 162 -16.06 -8.06 -8.87
CA SER A 162 -14.63 -8.26 -8.94
C SER A 162 -14.07 -7.53 -7.73
N GLU A 163 -13.61 -8.28 -6.72
CA GLU A 163 -12.93 -7.72 -5.56
C GLU A 163 -11.82 -6.83 -6.09
N SER A 164 -12.08 -5.53 -6.12
CA SER A 164 -11.05 -4.57 -6.42
C SER A 164 -10.13 -4.58 -5.21
N GLU A 165 -9.06 -5.36 -5.31
CA GLU A 165 -8.02 -5.40 -4.30
C GLU A 165 -7.31 -4.04 -4.28
N LEU A 166 -7.85 -3.11 -3.53
CA LEU A 166 -7.20 -1.83 -3.31
C LEU A 166 -6.21 -1.98 -2.16
N LYS A 167 -4.96 -2.25 -2.47
CA LYS A 167 -3.86 -2.40 -1.52
C LYS A 167 -3.04 -1.12 -1.42
N TYR A 168 -2.40 -0.94 -0.28
CA TYR A 168 -1.33 0.06 -0.16
C TYR A 168 -0.09 -0.48 -0.84
N SER A 169 0.46 0.26 -1.80
CA SER A 169 1.65 -0.20 -2.52
C SER A 169 2.55 0.95 -2.90
N SER A 170 3.84 0.70 -2.95
CA SER A 170 4.81 1.68 -3.45
C SER A 170 5.92 0.98 -4.23
N PHE A 171 6.34 1.63 -5.29
CA PHE A 171 7.50 1.26 -6.09
C PHE A 171 8.50 2.41 -6.09
N ARG A 172 9.79 2.07 -5.91
CA ARG A 172 10.89 3.02 -6.03
C ARG A 172 12.05 2.37 -6.74
N GLU A 173 12.66 3.16 -7.62
CA GLU A 173 13.90 2.83 -8.30
C GLU A 173 14.96 3.84 -7.86
N GLU A 174 16.17 3.36 -7.58
CA GLU A 174 17.31 4.18 -7.19
C GLU A 174 18.58 3.61 -7.82
N ILE A 175 19.47 4.50 -8.24
CA ILE A 175 20.78 4.13 -8.78
C ILE A 175 21.80 4.14 -7.64
N VAL A 176 22.60 3.09 -7.56
CA VAL A 176 23.69 2.99 -6.58
C VAL A 176 24.76 4.01 -6.91
N ARG A 177 25.05 4.87 -5.93
CA ARG A 177 25.98 6.00 -6.11
C ARG A 177 27.39 5.69 -5.65
N ASN A 178 27.52 4.83 -4.66
CA ASN A 178 28.80 4.51 -4.05
C ASN A 178 29.02 3.00 -4.07
N ASP A 179 30.29 2.60 -4.26
CA ASP A 179 30.70 1.23 -4.02
C ASP A 179 30.56 0.89 -2.52
N PRO A 180 30.35 -0.39 -2.21
CA PRO A 180 30.15 -0.83 -0.82
C PRO A 180 31.43 -0.56 -0.01
N SER A 181 31.28 0.23 1.05
CA SER A 181 32.32 0.47 2.05
C SER A 181 32.45 -0.70 3.02
#